data_d9b116628dc5ccdacbef1f2f0b33b5d9
#
_entry.id   d9b116628dc5ccdacbef1f2f0b33b5d9
#
_cell.length_a   1.000
_cell.length_b   1.000
_cell.length_c   1.000
_cell.angle_alpha   90.00
_cell.angle_beta   90.00
_cell.angle_gamma   90.00
#
_symmetry.space_group_name_H-M   'P 1'
#
loop_
_entity.id
_entity.type
_entity.pdbx_description
1 polymer ?
#
loop_
_entity_poly.entity_id
_entity_poly.type
_entity_poly.pdbx_seq_one_letter_code
_entity_poly.pdbx_strand_id
1 'polypeptide(L)'
;ILNNSLAGKSINNQLKNLNAKNAKNFKKNQSDLKLEESKLFSQKNVLEVNQYMQKVDAFKIKVNKFNQNKKSTLDEFNKKKRDAELVLSNMLAIVLSDYAKKESVSLILPKQSILIGKNELDITSTIKNNLDLKIKNVNIK
;
A
#
# COMPACT_ATOMS: atom_id res chain seq x y z
N ILE A 1 7.34 11.98 -12.33
CA ILE A 1 6.98 11.06 -13.44
C ILE A 1 6.16 9.90 -12.91
N LEU A 2 6.68 9.10 -11.96
CA LEU A 2 6.10 7.82 -11.54
C LEU A 2 4.61 7.94 -11.15
N ASN A 3 4.25 8.81 -10.21
CA ASN A 3 2.87 8.97 -9.72
C ASN A 3 1.87 9.46 -10.78
N ASN A 4 2.36 10.17 -11.80
CA ASN A 4 1.53 10.74 -12.86
C ASN A 4 1.44 9.85 -14.11
N SER A 5 2.22 8.77 -14.18
CA SER A 5 2.14 7.77 -15.23
C SER A 5 0.86 6.93 -15.13
N LEU A 6 0.46 6.25 -16.20
CA LEU A 6 -0.69 5.35 -16.21
C LEU A 6 -0.52 4.22 -15.18
N ALA A 7 0.65 3.61 -15.16
CA ALA A 7 0.97 2.55 -14.20
C ALA A 7 0.99 3.06 -12.74
N GLY A 8 1.54 4.25 -12.50
CA GLY A 8 1.54 4.86 -11.17
C GLY A 8 0.13 5.16 -10.65
N LYS A 9 -0.74 5.69 -11.52
CA LYS A 9 -2.16 5.90 -11.19
C LYS A 9 -2.88 4.58 -10.91
N SER A 10 -2.57 3.53 -11.69
CA SER A 10 -3.11 2.19 -11.46
C SER A 10 -2.69 1.64 -10.10
N ILE A 11 -1.40 1.71 -9.74
CA ILE A 11 -0.89 1.31 -8.43
C ILE A 11 -1.64 2.05 -7.32
N ASN A 12 -1.72 3.39 -7.41
CA ASN A 12 -2.38 4.20 -6.40
C ASN A 12 -3.87 3.83 -6.21
N ASN A 13 -4.59 3.57 -7.31
CA ASN A 13 -6.00 3.14 -7.25
C ASN A 13 -6.13 1.76 -6.60
N GLN A 14 -5.28 0.79 -6.95
CA GLN A 14 -5.29 -0.54 -6.35
C GLN A 14 -4.97 -0.48 -4.85
N LEU A 15 -3.97 0.32 -4.44
CA LEU A 15 -3.61 0.51 -3.04
C LEU A 15 -4.75 1.18 -2.25
N LYS A 16 -5.40 2.19 -2.84
CA LYS A 16 -6.56 2.86 -2.22
C LYS A 16 -7.70 1.86 -1.97
N ASN A 17 -8.01 1.02 -2.95
CA ASN A 17 -9.06 0.01 -2.83
C ASN A 17 -8.70 -1.06 -1.79
N LEU A 18 -7.45 -1.52 -1.78
CA LEU A 18 -6.95 -2.49 -0.81
C LEU A 18 -7.02 -1.92 0.62
N ASN A 19 -6.58 -0.67 0.81
CA ASN A 19 -6.63 0.01 2.10
C ASN A 19 -8.09 0.18 2.60
N ALA A 20 -9.01 0.58 1.71
CA ALA A 20 -10.42 0.71 2.05
C ALA A 20 -11.05 -0.64 2.46
N LYS A 21 -10.71 -1.72 1.75
CA LYS A 21 -11.13 -3.09 2.10
C LYS A 21 -10.60 -3.51 3.48
N ASN A 22 -9.32 -3.29 3.73
CA ASN A 22 -8.69 -3.61 5.01
C ASN A 22 -9.32 -2.81 6.17
N ALA A 23 -9.52 -1.50 5.97
CA ALA A 23 -10.16 -0.64 6.98
C ALA A 23 -11.59 -1.09 7.30
N LYS A 24 -12.38 -1.46 6.29
CA LYS A 24 -13.75 -1.99 6.48
C LYS A 24 -13.73 -3.29 7.29
N ASN A 25 -12.83 -4.22 6.96
CA ASN A 25 -12.70 -5.49 7.66
C ASN A 25 -12.27 -5.28 9.13
N PHE A 26 -11.30 -4.41 9.37
CA PHE A 26 -10.85 -4.10 10.74
C PHE A 26 -11.96 -3.45 11.57
N LYS A 27 -12.70 -2.50 10.98
CA LYS A 27 -13.83 -1.86 11.65
C LYS A 27 -14.90 -2.87 12.04
N LYS A 28 -15.24 -3.80 11.15
CA LYS A 28 -16.19 -4.89 11.42
C LYS A 28 -15.71 -5.76 12.58
N ASN A 29 -14.48 -6.30 12.47
CA ASN A 29 -13.93 -7.18 13.49
C ASN A 29 -13.81 -6.49 14.86
N GLN A 30 -13.45 -5.20 14.88
CA GLN A 30 -13.41 -4.40 16.10
C GLN A 30 -14.79 -4.22 16.72
N SER A 31 -15.83 -4.00 15.89
CA SER A 31 -17.21 -3.92 16.35
C SER A 31 -17.69 -5.24 16.94
N ASP A 32 -17.38 -6.37 16.28
CA ASP A 32 -17.74 -7.70 16.75
C ASP A 32 -17.07 -8.02 18.09
N LEU A 33 -15.79 -7.67 18.26
CA LEU A 33 -15.07 -7.82 19.53
C LEU A 33 -15.68 -6.95 20.64
N LYS A 34 -16.08 -5.71 20.36
CA LYS A 34 -16.75 -4.84 21.35
C LYS A 34 -18.10 -5.42 21.80
N LEU A 35 -18.88 -5.98 20.88
CA LEU A 35 -20.14 -6.63 21.20
C LEU A 35 -19.92 -7.89 22.06
N GLU A 36 -18.88 -8.67 21.75
CA GLU A 36 -18.52 -9.85 22.54
C GLU A 36 -18.05 -9.46 23.95
N GLU A 37 -17.25 -8.41 24.07
CA GLU A 37 -16.80 -7.85 25.34
C GLU A 37 -17.99 -7.41 26.22
N SER A 38 -18.93 -6.66 25.65
CA SER A 38 -20.15 -6.23 26.36
C SER A 38 -20.98 -7.41 26.83
N LYS A 39 -21.15 -8.45 26.01
CA LYS A 39 -21.85 -9.68 26.38
C LYS A 39 -21.13 -10.42 27.50
N LEU A 40 -19.79 -10.50 27.40
CA LEU A 40 -18.99 -11.13 28.44
C LEU A 40 -19.12 -10.39 29.78
N PHE A 41 -19.08 -9.05 29.75
CA PHE A 41 -19.24 -8.25 30.94
C PHE A 41 -20.61 -8.47 31.61
N SER A 42 -21.70 -8.56 30.85
CA SER A 42 -23.05 -8.83 31.40
C SER A 42 -23.16 -10.21 32.03
N GLN A 43 -22.31 -11.17 31.65
CA GLN A 43 -22.32 -12.54 32.21
C GLN A 43 -21.49 -12.71 33.49
N LYS A 44 -20.75 -11.67 33.91
CA LYS A 44 -19.84 -11.73 35.06
C LYS A 44 -20.51 -12.21 36.36
N ASN A 45 -21.73 -11.77 36.61
CA ASN A 45 -22.47 -12.08 37.85
C ASN A 45 -23.50 -13.21 37.67
N VAL A 46 -23.57 -13.79 36.44
CA VAL A 46 -24.57 -14.82 36.10
C VAL A 46 -23.92 -16.19 35.98
N LEU A 47 -22.66 -16.23 35.54
CA LEU A 47 -21.91 -17.46 35.32
C LEU A 47 -21.12 -17.86 36.57
N GLU A 48 -20.88 -19.17 36.71
CA GLU A 48 -19.89 -19.70 37.63
C GLU A 48 -18.49 -19.13 37.34
N VAL A 49 -17.70 -18.87 38.38
CA VAL A 49 -16.39 -18.20 38.28
C VAL A 49 -15.47 -18.87 37.24
N ASN A 50 -15.38 -20.21 37.30
CA ASN A 50 -14.52 -20.95 36.36
C ASN A 50 -14.98 -20.83 34.88
N GLN A 51 -16.28 -20.85 34.64
CA GLN A 51 -16.86 -20.70 33.30
C GLN A 51 -16.65 -19.28 32.79
N TYR A 52 -16.79 -18.28 33.65
CA TYR A 52 -16.51 -16.90 33.28
C TYR A 52 -15.03 -16.70 32.91
N MET A 53 -14.09 -17.23 33.73
CA MET A 53 -12.67 -17.12 33.47
C MET A 53 -12.27 -17.79 32.14
N GLN A 54 -12.80 -18.97 31.82
CA GLN A 54 -12.57 -19.61 30.52
C GLN A 54 -13.01 -18.75 29.35
N LYS A 55 -14.17 -18.09 29.45
CA LYS A 55 -14.66 -17.17 28.43
C LYS A 55 -13.78 -15.92 28.30
N VAL A 56 -13.30 -15.36 29.42
CA VAL A 56 -12.37 -14.23 29.43
C VAL A 56 -11.06 -14.59 28.71
N ASP A 57 -10.52 -15.76 28.99
CA ASP A 57 -9.26 -16.20 28.36
C ASP A 57 -9.46 -16.47 26.87
N ALA A 58 -10.56 -17.08 26.46
CA ALA A 58 -10.91 -17.24 25.05
C ALA A 58 -11.05 -15.87 24.33
N PHE A 59 -11.65 -14.88 25.00
CA PHE A 59 -11.76 -13.52 24.46
C PHE A 59 -10.40 -12.84 24.32
N LYS A 60 -9.50 -12.95 25.31
CA LYS A 60 -8.12 -12.44 25.20
C LYS A 60 -7.36 -13.04 24.01
N ILE A 61 -7.51 -14.33 23.75
CA ILE A 61 -6.93 -14.99 22.59
C ILE A 61 -7.45 -14.37 21.28
N LYS A 62 -8.75 -14.09 21.18
CA LYS A 62 -9.35 -13.44 20.01
C LYS A 62 -8.80 -12.03 19.78
N VAL A 63 -8.68 -11.23 20.85
CA VAL A 63 -8.11 -9.88 20.81
C VAL A 63 -6.65 -9.94 20.34
N ASN A 64 -5.85 -10.83 20.88
CA ASN A 64 -4.45 -11.02 20.46
C ASN A 64 -4.36 -11.42 18.98
N LYS A 65 -5.19 -12.36 18.55
CA LYS A 65 -5.26 -12.77 17.13
C LYS A 65 -5.67 -11.62 16.21
N PHE A 66 -6.62 -10.80 16.62
CA PHE A 66 -7.02 -9.60 15.88
C PHE A 66 -5.86 -8.61 15.73
N ASN A 67 -5.11 -8.35 16.80
CA ASN A 67 -3.96 -7.43 16.77
C ASN A 67 -2.83 -7.97 15.89
N GLN A 68 -2.53 -9.26 15.96
CA GLN A 68 -1.55 -9.93 15.10
C GLN A 68 -1.96 -9.85 13.63
N ASN A 69 -3.22 -10.14 13.32
CA ASN A 69 -3.75 -10.08 11.96
C ASN A 69 -3.70 -8.63 11.40
N LYS A 70 -4.04 -7.64 12.22
CA LYS A 70 -3.93 -6.23 11.85
C LYS A 70 -2.49 -5.85 11.48
N LYS A 71 -1.51 -6.27 12.28
CA LYS A 71 -0.09 -6.05 12.03
C LYS A 71 0.36 -6.73 10.73
N SER A 72 0.08 -8.01 10.58
CA SER A 72 0.44 -8.79 9.37
C SER A 72 -0.17 -8.18 8.10
N THR A 73 -1.46 -7.79 8.14
CA THR A 73 -2.13 -7.14 7.00
C THR A 73 -1.47 -5.81 6.62
N LEU A 74 -1.01 -5.03 7.62
CA LEU A 74 -0.31 -3.77 7.36
C LEU A 74 1.08 -4.01 6.76
N ASP A 75 1.80 -5.01 7.26
CA ASP A 75 3.11 -5.38 6.73
C ASP A 75 3.01 -5.89 5.28
N GLU A 76 2.01 -6.72 4.99
CA GLU A 76 1.69 -7.17 3.63
C GLU A 76 1.33 -6.00 2.69
N PHE A 77 0.51 -5.07 3.16
CA PHE A 77 0.16 -3.87 2.39
C PHE A 77 1.40 -3.05 2.03
N ASN A 78 2.29 -2.81 3.00
CA ASN A 78 3.52 -2.07 2.80
C ASN A 78 4.49 -2.81 1.86
N LYS A 79 4.56 -4.14 1.96
CA LYS A 79 5.35 -4.97 1.05
C LYS A 79 4.83 -4.84 -0.38
N LYS A 80 3.53 -5.05 -0.59
CA LYS A 80 2.89 -4.94 -1.91
C LYS A 80 3.12 -3.57 -2.56
N LYS A 81 3.03 -2.49 -1.75
CA LYS A 81 3.32 -1.14 -2.19
C LYS A 81 4.77 -1.03 -2.69
N ARG A 82 5.75 -1.44 -1.87
CA ARG A 82 7.18 -1.38 -2.24
C ARG A 82 7.48 -2.20 -3.50
N ASP A 83 6.93 -3.40 -3.59
CA ASP A 83 7.17 -4.29 -4.73
C ASP A 83 6.63 -3.67 -6.04
N ALA A 84 5.44 -3.08 -6.01
CA ALA A 84 4.85 -2.39 -7.16
C ALA A 84 5.64 -1.12 -7.55
N GLU A 85 6.08 -0.33 -6.58
CA GLU A 85 6.92 0.86 -6.80
C GLU A 85 8.28 0.48 -7.39
N LEU A 86 8.87 -0.64 -6.96
CA LEU A 86 10.13 -1.15 -7.49
C LEU A 86 10.00 -1.57 -8.96
N VAL A 87 8.94 -2.28 -9.32
CA VAL A 87 8.66 -2.66 -10.72
C VAL A 87 8.57 -1.41 -11.61
N LEU A 88 7.84 -0.40 -11.16
CA LEU A 88 7.67 0.84 -11.92
C LEU A 88 8.97 1.65 -12.02
N SER A 89 9.77 1.70 -10.95
CA SER A 89 11.08 2.37 -10.93
C SER A 89 12.08 1.69 -11.87
N ASN A 90 12.11 0.37 -11.88
CA ASN A 90 12.96 -0.38 -12.81
C ASN A 90 12.57 -0.13 -14.28
N MET A 91 11.26 -0.06 -14.56
CA MET A 91 10.79 0.26 -15.90
C MET A 91 11.16 1.70 -16.31
N LEU A 92 11.06 2.66 -15.38
CA LEU A 92 11.51 4.03 -15.63
C LEU A 92 13.00 4.09 -15.92
N ALA A 93 13.82 3.34 -15.19
CA ALA A 93 15.27 3.29 -15.44
C ALA A 93 15.59 2.76 -16.86
N ILE A 94 14.87 1.75 -17.32
CA ILE A 94 14.99 1.23 -18.70
C ILE A 94 14.62 2.33 -19.72
N VAL A 95 13.49 3.02 -19.51
CA VAL A 95 13.02 4.10 -20.40
C VAL A 95 14.02 5.23 -20.47
N LEU A 96 14.60 5.63 -19.33
CA LEU A 96 15.63 6.68 -19.26
C LEU A 96 16.91 6.25 -19.99
N SER A 97 17.36 5.01 -19.81
CA SER A 97 18.53 4.47 -20.49
C SER A 97 18.33 4.43 -22.01
N ASP A 98 17.17 3.94 -22.47
CA ASP A 98 16.85 3.88 -23.90
C ASP A 98 16.81 5.29 -24.52
N TYR A 99 16.20 6.25 -23.81
CA TYR A 99 16.17 7.64 -24.25
C TYR A 99 17.56 8.26 -24.33
N ALA A 100 18.39 8.09 -23.28
CA ALA A 100 19.74 8.62 -23.25
C ALA A 100 20.59 8.09 -24.41
N LYS A 101 20.50 6.80 -24.71
CA LYS A 101 21.20 6.18 -25.85
C LYS A 101 20.71 6.74 -27.18
N LYS A 102 19.40 6.83 -27.38
CA LYS A 102 18.80 7.28 -28.63
C LYS A 102 19.11 8.74 -28.94
N GLU A 103 19.03 9.61 -27.94
CA GLU A 103 19.21 11.05 -28.07
C GLU A 103 20.66 11.49 -27.78
N SER A 104 21.62 10.53 -27.58
CA SER A 104 23.02 10.82 -27.25
C SER A 104 23.19 11.72 -26.02
N VAL A 105 22.31 11.58 -25.01
CA VAL A 105 22.34 12.35 -23.77
C VAL A 105 23.30 11.70 -22.80
N SER A 106 24.30 12.45 -22.32
CA SER A 106 25.31 11.95 -21.39
C SER A 106 24.83 11.93 -19.93
N LEU A 107 23.87 12.79 -19.55
CA LEU A 107 23.42 12.92 -18.15
C LEU A 107 21.95 13.34 -18.09
N ILE A 108 21.18 12.67 -17.23
CA ILE A 108 19.80 13.03 -16.90
C ILE A 108 19.74 13.31 -15.40
N LEU A 109 19.27 14.49 -15.03
CA LEU A 109 19.13 14.92 -13.64
C LEU A 109 17.66 15.09 -13.23
N PRO A 110 17.32 14.86 -11.95
CA PRO A 110 16.00 15.23 -11.45
C PRO A 110 15.74 16.73 -11.59
N LYS A 111 14.57 17.12 -12.10
CA LYS A 111 14.20 18.53 -12.30
C LYS A 111 14.37 19.38 -11.05
N GLN A 112 14.05 18.83 -9.88
CA GLN A 112 14.20 19.51 -8.59
C GLN A 112 15.65 19.81 -8.19
N SER A 113 16.63 19.19 -8.84
CA SER A 113 18.06 19.45 -8.63
C SER A 113 18.62 20.54 -9.57
N ILE A 114 17.77 21.08 -10.46
CA ILE A 114 18.16 22.12 -11.42
C ILE A 114 17.65 23.46 -10.92
N LEU A 115 18.57 24.39 -10.63
CA LEU A 115 18.21 25.75 -10.21
C LEU A 115 17.76 26.62 -11.39
N ILE A 116 18.43 26.54 -12.53
CA ILE A 116 18.15 27.29 -13.74
C ILE A 116 18.44 26.38 -14.94
N GLY A 117 17.51 26.33 -15.90
CA GLY A 117 17.67 25.55 -17.12
C GLY A 117 16.68 26.02 -18.20
N LYS A 118 17.02 25.78 -19.46
CA LYS A 118 16.09 26.03 -20.57
C LYS A 118 14.95 25.01 -20.53
N ASN A 119 13.73 25.46 -20.89
CA ASN A 119 12.56 24.58 -20.92
C ASN A 119 12.70 23.40 -21.90
N GLU A 120 13.47 23.59 -22.97
CA GLU A 120 13.75 22.55 -23.95
C GLU A 120 14.50 21.34 -23.37
N LEU A 121 15.21 21.53 -22.24
CA LEU A 121 15.91 20.45 -21.52
C LEU A 121 14.97 19.63 -20.62
N ASP A 122 13.73 20.05 -20.45
CA ASP A 122 12.75 19.31 -19.63
C ASP A 122 12.12 18.17 -20.43
N ILE A 123 12.67 16.99 -20.28
CA ILE A 123 12.21 15.75 -20.92
C ILE A 123 11.13 15.01 -20.14
N THR A 124 10.61 15.60 -19.06
CA THR A 124 9.65 14.92 -18.15
C THR A 124 8.45 14.35 -18.89
N SER A 125 7.84 15.12 -19.80
CA SER A 125 6.66 14.69 -20.57
C SER A 125 7.01 13.57 -21.55
N THR A 126 8.16 13.68 -22.23
CA THR A 126 8.64 12.66 -23.18
C THR A 126 8.87 11.33 -22.47
N ILE A 127 9.60 11.36 -21.36
CA ILE A 127 9.88 10.15 -20.56
C ILE A 127 8.59 9.55 -19.99
N LYS A 128 7.67 10.39 -19.51
CA LYS A 128 6.36 9.92 -19.04
C LYS A 128 5.60 9.19 -20.16
N ASN A 129 5.52 9.78 -21.36
CA ASN A 129 4.82 9.18 -22.49
C ASN A 129 5.47 7.83 -22.90
N ASN A 130 6.81 7.79 -22.95
CA ASN A 130 7.53 6.56 -23.25
C ASN A 130 7.30 5.47 -22.18
N LEU A 131 7.21 5.86 -20.92
CA LEU A 131 6.86 4.95 -19.82
C LEU A 131 5.44 4.42 -19.99
N ASP A 132 4.47 5.30 -20.29
CA ASP A 132 3.06 4.93 -20.48
C ASP A 132 2.84 4.01 -21.70
N LEU A 133 3.71 4.09 -22.71
CA LEU A 133 3.71 3.15 -23.83
C LEU A 133 4.26 1.77 -23.44
N LYS A 134 5.30 1.72 -22.59
CA LYS A 134 5.92 0.46 -22.15
C LYS A 134 5.15 -0.26 -21.08
N ILE A 135 4.55 0.49 -20.11
CA ILE A 135 3.81 -0.11 -19.00
C ILE A 135 2.60 0.75 -18.62
N LYS A 136 1.41 0.21 -18.81
CA LYS A 136 0.14 0.88 -18.49
C LYS A 136 -0.41 0.49 -17.12
N ASN A 137 -0.04 -0.69 -16.63
CA ASN A 137 -0.58 -1.25 -15.39
C ASN A 137 0.49 -2.10 -14.70
N VAL A 138 0.53 -2.03 -13.38
CA VAL A 138 1.28 -2.94 -12.50
C VAL A 138 0.28 -3.56 -11.55
N ASN A 139 0.14 -4.88 -11.60
CA ASN A 139 -0.76 -5.59 -10.69
C ASN A 139 -0.10 -5.76 -9.32
N ILE A 140 -0.82 -5.34 -8.29
CA ILE A 140 -0.43 -5.56 -6.90
C ILE A 140 -0.87 -6.96 -6.49
N LYS A 141 0.09 -7.89 -6.39
CA LYS A 141 -0.14 -9.30 -6.00
C LYS A 141 -0.13 -9.48 -4.48
#